data_0592e40442d4e9053ea5bb9b36c2f880
#
_entry.id   0592e40442d4e9053ea5bb9b36c2f880
#
_cell.length_a   1.000
_cell.length_b   1.000
_cell.length_c   1.000
_cell.angle_alpha   90.00
_cell.angle_beta   90.00
_cell.angle_gamma   90.00
#
_symmetry.space_group_name_H-M   'P 1'
#
loop_
_entity.id
_entity.type
_entity.pdbx_description
1 polymer ?
#
loop_
_entity_poly.entity_id
_entity_poly.type
_entity_poly.pdbx_seq_one_letter_code
_entity_poly.pdbx_strand_id
1 'polypeptide(L)'
;MGFAAAGAGAAASAVAGAQSAAASTGNSKDVQLGEANSCSATTEIEASSGTGLLGTTVTDGESGTAGVDNSPGGGHGAYGRSENGTGVEGITLGYGQAGVNGVDSSTDGGVGVYGTSTSGTGVKGTSVHAAGVMGTSSQVLQSGVVGQGSGGAIGVSGSSDSLYGVFGETKGDDQSAVHGHDQSSGGGYGMSGYSDYGTGVFGLSYTSGQSGVFGKDMSSSGGHGVYGSSASGVGVMADSSSGTALSVQGIVSFSRSGVATVPAGKVMLTVDVDGLTTSSLVLATVQQLEKGVHLAAAVPAPGSFTVHLTAAPTTPLTVAWFVIN
;
A
#
# COMPACT_ATOMS: atom_id res chain seq x y z
N MET A 1 -71.82 10.20 29.66
CA MET A 1 -70.67 9.66 30.36
C MET A 1 -69.46 10.44 29.89
N GLY A 2 -69.02 11.38 30.74
CA GLY A 2 -67.88 12.24 30.43
C GLY A 2 -66.61 11.60 30.85
N PHE A 3 -65.61 11.61 29.98
CA PHE A 3 -64.25 11.37 30.35
C PHE A 3 -63.51 12.68 30.54
N ALA A 4 -63.13 12.95 31.76
CA ALA A 4 -62.28 14.05 32.12
C ALA A 4 -60.87 13.84 31.64
N ALA A 5 -60.39 14.80 30.85
CA ALA A 5 -58.92 14.88 30.52
C ALA A 5 -58.18 15.33 31.78
N ALA A 6 -57.39 14.44 32.37
CA ALA A 6 -56.46 14.81 33.42
C ALA A 6 -55.29 15.56 32.76
N GLY A 7 -55.19 16.84 33.05
CA GLY A 7 -54.15 17.71 32.51
C GLY A 7 -52.74 17.34 32.99
N ALA A 8 -51.83 17.41 32.07
CA ALA A 8 -50.41 17.41 32.32
C ALA A 8 -49.99 18.70 33.05
N GLY A 9 -50.07 18.66 34.35
CA GLY A 9 -49.73 19.80 35.23
C GLY A 9 -48.51 19.57 36.12
N ALA A 10 -47.62 18.63 35.77
CA ALA A 10 -46.53 18.26 36.65
C ALA A 10 -45.12 18.74 36.24
N ALA A 11 -44.97 19.41 35.10
CA ALA A 11 -43.66 19.87 34.67
C ALA A 11 -43.29 21.32 35.11
N ALA A 12 -44.25 22.05 35.68
CA ALA A 12 -43.99 23.45 36.08
C ALA A 12 -43.51 23.66 37.52
N SER A 13 -43.45 22.61 38.34
CA SER A 13 -43.08 22.77 39.75
C SER A 13 -41.59 22.54 40.09
N ALA A 14 -40.77 22.15 39.11
CA ALA A 14 -39.33 21.95 39.34
C ALA A 14 -38.49 23.23 39.16
N VAL A 15 -39.08 24.35 38.73
CA VAL A 15 -38.35 25.62 38.54
C VAL A 15 -38.61 26.61 39.68
N ALA A 16 -39.46 26.28 40.64
CA ALA A 16 -39.82 27.15 41.76
C ALA A 16 -38.73 27.27 42.88
N GLY A 17 -37.50 26.88 42.60
CA GLY A 17 -36.40 27.01 43.53
C GLY A 17 -35.19 27.80 42.98
N ALA A 18 -35.25 28.27 41.75
CA ALA A 18 -34.26 29.23 41.29
C ALA A 18 -34.48 30.57 41.96
N GLN A 19 -33.84 30.80 43.12
CA GLN A 19 -33.63 32.18 43.56
C GLN A 19 -32.95 32.89 42.40
N SER A 20 -33.60 33.92 41.88
CA SER A 20 -32.97 34.90 41.01
C SER A 20 -31.69 35.36 41.78
N ALA A 21 -30.51 35.06 41.27
CA ALA A 21 -29.32 35.68 41.76
C ALA A 21 -29.60 37.18 41.75
N ALA A 22 -29.52 37.81 42.92
CA ALA A 22 -29.73 39.23 43.01
C ALA A 22 -28.67 39.90 42.13
N ALA A 23 -29.13 40.63 41.13
CA ALA A 23 -28.25 41.41 40.28
C ALA A 23 -27.37 42.28 41.16
N SER A 24 -26.05 42.12 41.08
CA SER A 24 -25.08 43.02 41.68
C SER A 24 -25.31 44.41 41.09
N THR A 25 -25.82 45.30 41.86
CA THR A 25 -26.11 46.68 41.49
C THR A 25 -24.84 47.38 41.02
N GLY A 26 -24.60 47.43 39.72
CA GLY A 26 -23.52 48.25 39.20
C GLY A 26 -22.97 47.98 37.83
N ASN A 27 -23.21 46.84 37.25
CA ASN A 27 -22.85 46.57 35.86
C ASN A 27 -23.89 45.60 35.27
N SER A 28 -24.53 45.98 34.19
CA SER A 28 -25.49 45.20 33.42
C SER A 28 -24.83 43.96 32.80
N LYS A 29 -24.42 43.00 33.65
CA LYS A 29 -23.71 41.76 33.26
C LYS A 29 -24.51 40.49 33.54
N ASP A 30 -25.79 40.65 33.88
CA ASP A 30 -26.63 39.49 34.16
C ASP A 30 -27.07 38.85 32.85
N VAL A 31 -26.95 37.54 32.74
CA VAL A 31 -27.50 36.76 31.63
C VAL A 31 -29.01 36.69 31.83
N GLN A 32 -29.77 37.32 30.94
CA GLN A 32 -31.24 37.30 30.97
C GLN A 32 -31.78 36.12 30.18
N LEU A 33 -32.65 35.34 30.80
CA LEU A 33 -33.29 34.20 30.14
C LEU A 33 -34.35 34.67 29.15
N GLY A 34 -34.30 34.13 27.93
CA GLY A 34 -35.25 34.46 26.86
C GLY A 34 -34.95 35.74 26.10
N GLU A 35 -33.88 36.44 26.40
CA GLU A 35 -33.45 37.67 25.74
C GLU A 35 -32.05 37.57 25.12
N ALA A 36 -31.75 38.40 24.14
CA ALA A 36 -30.44 38.53 23.58
C ALA A 36 -29.51 39.32 24.54
N ASN A 37 -28.49 38.67 25.06
CA ASN A 37 -27.52 39.30 25.95
C ASN A 37 -26.28 39.70 25.14
N SER A 38 -25.89 40.98 25.18
CA SER A 38 -24.71 41.49 24.52
C SER A 38 -23.75 42.17 25.54
N CYS A 39 -22.48 41.88 25.44
CA CYS A 39 -21.46 42.55 26.27
C CYS A 39 -20.20 42.76 25.44
N SER A 40 -19.40 43.79 25.83
CA SER A 40 -18.08 44.08 25.24
C SER A 40 -16.92 43.37 25.93
N ALA A 41 -17.20 42.58 26.97
CA ALA A 41 -16.24 41.83 27.74
C ALA A 41 -16.62 40.36 27.85
N THR A 42 -15.70 39.52 28.29
CA THR A 42 -15.94 38.09 28.53
C THR A 42 -17.02 37.91 29.61
N THR A 43 -18.00 37.04 29.34
CA THR A 43 -18.91 36.49 30.33
C THR A 43 -18.30 35.17 30.83
N GLU A 44 -18.00 35.07 32.10
CA GLU A 44 -17.44 33.86 32.72
C GLU A 44 -18.52 33.15 33.54
N ILE A 45 -18.62 31.86 33.38
CA ILE A 45 -19.45 30.95 34.19
C ILE A 45 -18.52 29.94 34.83
N GLU A 46 -18.27 30.08 36.13
CA GLU A 46 -17.40 29.19 36.88
C GLU A 46 -18.23 28.28 37.78
N ALA A 47 -17.93 26.99 37.75
CA ALA A 47 -18.45 26.00 38.70
C ALA A 47 -17.25 25.34 39.41
N SER A 48 -17.15 25.50 40.72
CA SER A 48 -16.11 24.86 41.53
C SER A 48 -16.27 23.34 41.63
N SER A 49 -17.50 22.86 41.35
CA SER A 49 -17.82 21.42 41.26
C SER A 49 -19.06 21.25 40.35
N GLY A 50 -19.13 20.09 39.68
CA GLY A 50 -20.25 19.79 38.79
C GLY A 50 -20.15 20.45 37.40
N THR A 51 -21.27 20.59 36.71
CA THR A 51 -21.36 21.15 35.34
C THR A 51 -21.53 22.65 35.40
N GLY A 52 -20.64 23.42 34.73
CA GLY A 52 -20.71 24.85 34.65
C GLY A 52 -21.90 25.37 33.81
N LEU A 53 -22.11 24.77 32.63
CA LEU A 53 -23.23 25.10 31.74
C LEU A 53 -23.81 23.81 31.16
N LEU A 54 -25.13 23.65 31.26
CA LEU A 54 -25.89 22.57 30.64
C LEU A 54 -26.94 23.19 29.70
N GLY A 55 -26.75 23.00 28.39
CA GLY A 55 -27.75 23.36 27.37
C GLY A 55 -28.48 22.11 26.91
N THR A 56 -29.80 22.09 27.00
CA THR A 56 -30.65 20.98 26.52
C THR A 56 -31.77 21.48 25.64
N THR A 57 -32.14 20.72 24.63
CA THR A 57 -33.36 20.92 23.82
C THR A 57 -34.04 19.58 23.59
N VAL A 58 -35.35 19.61 23.44
CA VAL A 58 -36.16 18.45 23.05
C VAL A 58 -36.82 18.66 21.70
N THR A 59 -36.52 19.78 21.04
CA THR A 59 -37.06 20.14 19.73
C THR A 59 -36.16 19.60 18.63
N ASP A 60 -36.73 18.91 17.65
CA ASP A 60 -36.02 18.38 16.51
C ASP A 60 -35.30 19.49 15.71
N GLY A 61 -34.04 19.22 15.34
CA GLY A 61 -33.23 20.15 14.54
C GLY A 61 -32.62 21.33 15.30
N GLU A 62 -32.92 21.49 16.61
CA GLU A 62 -32.38 22.59 17.42
C GLU A 62 -31.14 22.19 18.21
N SER A 63 -30.30 23.17 18.53
CA SER A 63 -29.07 22.98 19.30
C SER A 63 -29.31 23.33 20.77
N GLY A 64 -28.92 22.44 21.70
CA GLY A 64 -28.90 22.73 23.13
C GLY A 64 -27.91 23.83 23.48
N THR A 65 -26.78 23.91 22.76
CA THR A 65 -25.77 24.98 22.86
C THR A 65 -25.20 25.24 21.49
N ALA A 66 -25.10 26.48 21.07
CA ALA A 66 -24.46 26.89 19.83
C ALA A 66 -23.40 27.95 20.08
N GLY A 67 -22.21 27.78 19.52
CA GLY A 67 -21.14 28.78 19.51
C GLY A 67 -20.88 29.22 18.07
N VAL A 68 -20.87 30.51 17.82
CA VAL A 68 -20.65 31.09 16.50
C VAL A 68 -19.61 32.21 16.61
N ASP A 69 -18.61 32.16 15.77
CA ASP A 69 -17.68 33.28 15.55
C ASP A 69 -17.94 33.88 14.17
N ASN A 70 -18.27 35.15 14.13
CA ASN A 70 -18.51 35.93 12.92
C ASN A 70 -17.43 37.01 12.69
N SER A 71 -16.30 36.91 13.41
CA SER A 71 -15.23 37.88 13.26
C SER A 71 -14.50 37.73 11.89
N PRO A 72 -14.19 38.84 11.21
CA PRO A 72 -13.54 38.78 9.91
C PRO A 72 -12.09 38.25 9.98
N GLY A 73 -11.47 38.25 11.14
CA GLY A 73 -10.12 37.69 11.38
C GLY A 73 -10.09 36.22 11.76
N GLY A 74 -11.26 35.59 11.89
CA GLY A 74 -11.39 34.22 12.37
C GLY A 74 -11.22 34.07 13.88
N GLY A 75 -11.81 33.02 14.43
CA GLY A 75 -11.76 32.67 15.85
C GLY A 75 -12.33 31.28 16.08
N HIS A 76 -12.77 31.01 17.30
CA HIS A 76 -13.38 29.74 17.66
C HIS A 76 -14.85 29.97 18.05
N GLY A 77 -15.78 29.40 17.30
CA GLY A 77 -17.20 29.38 17.71
C GLY A 77 -17.40 28.60 19.01
N ALA A 78 -16.67 27.51 19.20
CA ALA A 78 -16.59 26.77 20.47
C ALA A 78 -15.14 26.31 20.70
N TYR A 79 -14.68 26.40 21.94
CA TYR A 79 -13.34 25.96 22.34
C TYR A 79 -13.42 25.08 23.58
N GLY A 80 -12.96 23.84 23.48
CA GLY A 80 -12.87 22.89 24.59
C GLY A 80 -11.44 22.56 24.94
N ARG A 81 -11.05 22.77 26.20
CA ARG A 81 -9.73 22.43 26.74
C ARG A 81 -9.86 21.62 28.01
N SER A 82 -9.08 20.56 28.12
CA SER A 82 -8.89 19.81 29.38
C SER A 82 -7.39 19.55 29.60
N GLU A 83 -6.92 19.66 30.82
CA GLU A 83 -5.52 19.37 31.17
C GLU A 83 -5.29 17.86 31.30
N ASN A 84 -6.26 17.12 31.84
CA ASN A 84 -6.10 15.69 32.19
C ASN A 84 -7.20 14.78 31.65
N GLY A 85 -8.07 15.28 30.76
CA GLY A 85 -9.22 14.51 30.22
C GLY A 85 -9.54 14.89 28.78
N THR A 86 -10.78 14.65 28.40
CA THR A 86 -11.31 14.99 27.08
C THR A 86 -11.73 16.43 27.01
N GLY A 87 -11.23 17.21 26.06
CA GLY A 87 -11.60 18.60 25.86
C GLY A 87 -12.99 18.74 25.22
N VAL A 88 -13.33 17.91 24.24
CA VAL A 88 -14.65 17.83 23.59
C VAL A 88 -15.00 16.37 23.35
N GLU A 89 -16.18 15.96 23.76
CA GLU A 89 -16.74 14.63 23.49
C GLU A 89 -18.07 14.77 22.76
N GLY A 90 -18.21 14.07 21.63
CA GLY A 90 -19.45 14.00 20.88
C GLY A 90 -19.99 12.57 20.86
N ILE A 91 -21.18 12.35 21.41
CA ILE A 91 -21.85 11.07 21.47
C ILE A 91 -23.19 11.15 20.73
N THR A 92 -23.46 10.16 19.88
CA THR A 92 -24.77 9.96 19.28
C THR A 92 -25.25 8.53 19.51
N LEU A 93 -26.54 8.38 19.79
CA LEU A 93 -27.22 7.07 19.84
C LEU A 93 -28.12 6.87 18.61
N GLY A 94 -28.24 7.89 17.75
CA GLY A 94 -29.04 7.85 16.54
C GLY A 94 -28.35 7.07 15.42
N TYR A 95 -29.11 6.19 14.75
CA TYR A 95 -28.62 5.46 13.59
C TYR A 95 -28.26 6.42 12.44
N GLY A 96 -27.07 6.23 11.84
CA GLY A 96 -26.63 7.04 10.70
C GLY A 96 -26.21 8.47 11.03
N GLN A 97 -26.14 8.85 12.31
CA GLN A 97 -25.74 10.19 12.75
C GLN A 97 -24.27 10.23 13.19
N ALA A 98 -23.64 11.38 13.08
CA ALA A 98 -22.27 11.63 13.55
C ALA A 98 -22.28 12.20 14.97
N GLY A 99 -21.44 11.67 15.87
CA GLY A 99 -21.20 12.28 17.18
C GLY A 99 -20.44 13.60 17.07
N VAL A 100 -19.52 13.70 16.14
CA VAL A 100 -18.83 14.95 15.73
C VAL A 100 -18.85 15.04 14.22
N ASN A 101 -19.30 16.16 13.67
CA ASN A 101 -19.31 16.44 12.25
C ASN A 101 -18.49 17.71 11.97
N GLY A 102 -17.37 17.56 11.28
CA GLY A 102 -16.54 18.68 10.83
C GLY A 102 -16.72 18.88 9.33
N VAL A 103 -17.17 20.06 8.94
CA VAL A 103 -17.41 20.43 7.53
C VAL A 103 -16.65 21.72 7.23
N ASP A 104 -15.83 21.69 6.20
CA ASP A 104 -15.35 22.90 5.54
C ASP A 104 -16.17 23.14 4.28
N SER A 105 -16.76 24.33 4.18
CA SER A 105 -17.58 24.75 3.05
C SER A 105 -16.95 25.95 2.29
N SER A 106 -15.67 26.22 2.54
CA SER A 106 -14.95 27.30 1.86
C SER A 106 -14.70 26.95 0.38
N THR A 107 -14.71 27.96 -0.47
CA THR A 107 -14.43 27.79 -1.91
C THR A 107 -12.94 27.58 -2.20
N ASP A 108 -12.07 28.04 -1.32
CA ASP A 108 -10.61 28.00 -1.48
C ASP A 108 -9.99 26.73 -0.86
N GLY A 109 -10.84 25.89 -0.25
CA GLY A 109 -10.44 24.67 0.43
C GLY A 109 -9.93 24.90 1.85
N GLY A 110 -10.23 23.95 2.73
CA GLY A 110 -9.82 23.97 4.13
C GLY A 110 -9.82 22.55 4.70
N VAL A 111 -9.91 22.45 6.02
CA VAL A 111 -9.89 21.18 6.72
C VAL A 111 -11.09 21.06 7.64
N GLY A 112 -12.00 20.14 7.33
CA GLY A 112 -13.19 19.89 8.16
C GLY A 112 -12.86 19.36 9.55
N VAL A 113 -11.87 18.45 9.66
CA VAL A 113 -11.34 17.94 10.95
C VAL A 113 -9.81 17.88 10.87
N TYR A 114 -9.15 18.54 11.80
CA TYR A 114 -7.67 18.56 11.90
C TYR A 114 -7.22 17.99 13.23
N GLY A 115 -6.53 16.86 13.18
CA GLY A 115 -5.99 16.17 14.38
C GLY A 115 -4.48 16.12 14.38
N THR A 116 -3.84 16.63 15.44
CA THR A 116 -2.38 16.58 15.65
C THR A 116 -2.04 15.99 16.99
N SER A 117 -0.89 15.35 17.08
CA SER A 117 -0.30 14.88 18.33
C SER A 117 1.21 14.96 18.24
N THR A 118 1.87 15.44 19.30
CA THR A 118 3.33 15.53 19.36
C THR A 118 3.97 14.15 19.54
N SER A 119 3.36 13.25 20.30
CA SER A 119 3.96 11.96 20.66
C SER A 119 3.00 10.77 20.59
N GLY A 120 1.77 10.99 20.15
CA GLY A 120 0.76 9.94 20.03
C GLY A 120 0.07 9.94 18.66
N THR A 121 -1.13 9.41 18.60
CA THR A 121 -1.96 9.37 17.39
C THR A 121 -2.77 10.66 17.24
N GLY A 122 -2.64 11.36 16.13
CA GLY A 122 -3.40 12.57 15.83
C GLY A 122 -4.90 12.27 15.60
N VAL A 123 -5.22 11.25 14.83
CA VAL A 123 -6.59 10.75 14.60
C VAL A 123 -6.60 9.24 14.69
N LYS A 124 -7.51 8.66 15.46
CA LYS A 124 -7.71 7.22 15.58
C LYS A 124 -9.16 6.85 15.27
N GLY A 125 -9.36 6.05 14.24
CA GLY A 125 -10.66 5.45 13.93
C GLY A 125 -10.70 3.97 14.29
N THR A 126 -11.73 3.55 15.02
CA THR A 126 -11.97 2.13 15.35
C THR A 126 -13.41 1.77 15.08
N SER A 127 -13.66 0.59 14.54
CA SER A 127 -14.99 0.05 14.30
C SER A 127 -14.97 -1.46 14.47
N VAL A 128 -16.07 -2.03 14.97
CA VAL A 128 -16.26 -3.49 15.14
C VAL A 128 -16.85 -4.10 13.86
N HIS A 129 -17.71 -3.37 13.14
CA HIS A 129 -18.50 -3.94 12.04
C HIS A 129 -18.33 -3.20 10.70
N ALA A 130 -17.51 -2.15 10.64
CA ALA A 130 -17.31 -1.36 9.44
C ALA A 130 -15.87 -0.82 9.36
N ALA A 131 -15.58 0.04 8.39
CA ALA A 131 -14.30 0.73 8.32
C ALA A 131 -14.11 1.69 9.51
N GLY A 132 -12.97 1.62 10.17
CA GLY A 132 -12.59 2.57 11.22
C GLY A 132 -12.31 3.98 10.67
N VAL A 133 -11.74 4.07 9.47
CA VAL A 133 -11.55 5.30 8.70
C VAL A 133 -11.91 5.02 7.24
N MET A 134 -12.71 5.88 6.64
CA MET A 134 -13.05 5.81 5.22
C MET A 134 -12.76 7.16 4.56
N GLY A 135 -11.90 7.17 3.56
CA GLY A 135 -11.64 8.34 2.74
C GLY A 135 -12.15 8.13 1.31
N THR A 136 -12.93 9.07 0.80
CA THR A 136 -13.46 9.04 -0.57
C THR A 136 -13.13 10.32 -1.31
N SER A 137 -12.84 10.22 -2.60
CA SER A 137 -12.74 11.35 -3.51
C SER A 137 -13.49 11.03 -4.80
N SER A 138 -14.25 11.99 -5.32
CA SER A 138 -14.95 11.89 -6.59
C SER A 138 -14.24 12.65 -7.72
N GLN A 139 -13.17 13.36 -7.41
CA GLN A 139 -12.41 14.14 -8.38
C GLN A 139 -11.31 13.29 -9.03
N VAL A 140 -11.14 13.49 -10.33
CA VAL A 140 -10.05 12.82 -11.10
C VAL A 140 -8.69 13.20 -10.53
N LEU A 141 -7.81 12.21 -10.39
CA LEU A 141 -6.45 12.32 -9.84
C LEU A 141 -6.36 12.79 -8.39
N GLN A 142 -7.47 12.80 -7.64
CA GLN A 142 -7.47 13.09 -6.20
C GLN A 142 -7.57 11.81 -5.38
N SER A 143 -6.81 11.75 -4.32
CA SER A 143 -6.78 10.60 -3.40
C SER A 143 -7.84 10.73 -2.32
N GLY A 144 -8.59 9.67 -2.03
CA GLY A 144 -9.46 9.61 -0.86
C GLY A 144 -8.69 9.57 0.46
N VAL A 145 -7.50 8.95 0.45
CA VAL A 145 -6.56 8.92 1.60
C VAL A 145 -5.14 9.17 1.07
N VAL A 146 -4.41 10.06 1.71
CA VAL A 146 -2.99 10.29 1.47
C VAL A 146 -2.21 9.97 2.74
N GLY A 147 -1.26 9.04 2.65
CA GLY A 147 -0.30 8.76 3.72
C GLY A 147 1.09 9.21 3.30
N GLN A 148 1.69 10.11 4.05
CA GLN A 148 3.03 10.64 3.80
C GLN A 148 3.95 10.40 4.99
N GLY A 149 5.04 9.68 4.77
CA GLY A 149 6.14 9.53 5.73
C GLY A 149 7.35 10.35 5.29
N SER A 150 8.07 10.94 6.22
CA SER A 150 9.32 11.65 5.99
C SER A 150 10.41 11.19 6.96
N GLY A 151 11.68 11.40 6.61
CA GLY A 151 12.80 11.05 7.49
C GLY A 151 12.91 9.55 7.81
N GLY A 152 12.55 8.67 6.86
CA GLY A 152 12.56 7.22 7.05
C GLY A 152 11.28 6.63 7.64
N ALA A 153 10.21 7.42 7.80
CA ALA A 153 8.92 6.94 8.28
C ALA A 153 8.10 6.27 7.18
N ILE A 154 7.21 5.35 7.58
CA ILE A 154 6.26 4.67 6.69
C ILE A 154 5.07 5.60 6.45
N GLY A 155 4.72 5.86 5.18
CA GLY A 155 3.55 6.66 4.81
C GLY A 155 2.23 5.95 5.09
N VAL A 156 2.10 4.68 4.70
CA VAL A 156 0.93 3.81 4.96
C VAL A 156 1.42 2.42 5.35
N SER A 157 0.87 1.87 6.40
CA SER A 157 1.11 0.48 6.82
C SER A 157 -0.21 -0.26 6.95
N GLY A 158 -0.33 -1.41 6.29
CA GLY A 158 -1.47 -2.31 6.39
C GLY A 158 -1.05 -3.65 6.97
N SER A 159 -1.79 -4.15 7.94
CA SER A 159 -1.57 -5.44 8.60
C SER A 159 -2.90 -6.17 8.79
N SER A 160 -2.89 -7.48 8.62
CA SER A 160 -4.06 -8.35 8.85
C SER A 160 -3.60 -9.72 9.32
N ASP A 161 -4.31 -10.30 10.28
CA ASP A 161 -4.02 -11.63 10.84
C ASP A 161 -4.54 -12.76 9.94
N SER A 162 -5.49 -12.50 9.05
CA SER A 162 -6.20 -13.57 8.32
C SER A 162 -6.48 -13.32 6.84
N LEU A 163 -6.38 -12.08 6.36
CA LEU A 163 -6.68 -11.71 4.97
C LEU A 163 -5.58 -10.80 4.39
N TYR A 164 -5.97 -9.75 3.68
CA TYR A 164 -5.06 -8.80 3.05
C TYR A 164 -4.72 -7.65 4.02
N GLY A 165 -3.45 -7.37 4.22
CA GLY A 165 -3.02 -6.15 4.90
C GLY A 165 -3.31 -4.89 4.07
N VAL A 166 -3.14 -4.98 2.74
CA VAL A 166 -3.53 -3.96 1.76
C VAL A 166 -4.23 -4.66 0.60
N PHE A 167 -5.38 -4.18 0.20
CA PHE A 167 -6.13 -4.65 -0.97
C PHE A 167 -6.32 -3.50 -1.95
N GLY A 168 -5.88 -3.71 -3.20
CA GLY A 168 -6.07 -2.76 -4.30
C GLY A 168 -6.95 -3.35 -5.39
N GLU A 169 -7.98 -2.64 -5.83
CA GLU A 169 -8.86 -3.01 -6.92
C GLU A 169 -9.06 -1.82 -7.87
N THR A 170 -9.03 -2.07 -9.17
CA THR A 170 -9.42 -1.10 -10.20
C THR A 170 -10.35 -1.77 -11.21
N LYS A 171 -11.27 -0.99 -11.75
CA LYS A 171 -12.17 -1.39 -12.85
C LYS A 171 -11.86 -0.62 -14.14
N GLY A 172 -10.87 0.26 -14.11
CA GLY A 172 -10.42 1.01 -15.28
C GLY A 172 -9.50 0.18 -16.16
N ASP A 173 -9.73 0.23 -17.48
CA ASP A 173 -8.85 -0.39 -18.46
C ASP A 173 -7.45 0.26 -18.40
N ASP A 174 -6.40 -0.55 -18.59
CA ASP A 174 -4.99 -0.13 -18.57
C ASP A 174 -4.53 0.61 -17.29
N GLN A 175 -5.25 0.43 -16.17
CA GLN A 175 -4.93 1.03 -14.88
C GLN A 175 -4.34 0.00 -13.90
N SER A 176 -3.45 0.45 -13.02
CA SER A 176 -2.89 -0.35 -11.95
C SER A 176 -3.72 -0.22 -10.68
N ALA A 177 -4.14 -1.33 -10.09
CA ALA A 177 -4.77 -1.34 -8.77
C ALA A 177 -3.79 -0.96 -7.65
N VAL A 178 -2.51 -1.36 -7.80
CA VAL A 178 -1.40 -0.96 -6.95
C VAL A 178 -0.25 -0.51 -7.85
N HIS A 179 0.27 0.68 -7.64
CA HIS A 179 1.40 1.23 -8.38
C HIS A 179 2.54 1.57 -7.41
N GLY A 180 3.70 0.93 -7.59
CA GLY A 180 4.91 1.22 -6.83
C GLY A 180 5.96 1.87 -7.72
N HIS A 181 6.50 3.02 -7.30
CA HIS A 181 7.51 3.78 -8.04
C HIS A 181 8.64 4.22 -7.10
N ASP A 182 9.85 3.76 -7.36
CA ASP A 182 11.05 4.27 -6.71
C ASP A 182 11.70 5.35 -7.58
N GLN A 183 11.94 6.52 -7.01
CA GLN A 183 12.57 7.66 -7.67
C GLN A 183 13.96 7.99 -7.09
N SER A 184 14.49 7.10 -6.24
CA SER A 184 15.81 7.33 -5.64
C SER A 184 16.93 7.25 -6.67
N SER A 185 17.91 8.14 -6.60
CA SER A 185 19.06 8.14 -7.50
C SER A 185 20.04 7.00 -7.25
N GLY A 186 20.00 6.39 -6.06
CA GLY A 186 20.82 5.23 -5.68
C GLY A 186 20.21 3.88 -6.06
N GLY A 187 18.99 3.89 -6.61
CA GLY A 187 18.20 2.69 -6.91
C GLY A 187 17.51 2.11 -5.68
N GLY A 188 16.40 1.44 -5.92
CA GLY A 188 15.59 0.79 -4.90
C GLY A 188 14.56 -0.14 -5.55
N TYR A 189 13.54 -0.49 -4.80
CA TYR A 189 12.47 -1.34 -5.28
C TYR A 189 11.16 -0.56 -5.32
N GLY A 190 10.57 -0.39 -6.49
CA GLY A 190 9.22 0.15 -6.61
C GLY A 190 8.19 -0.73 -5.89
N MET A 191 8.36 -2.06 -5.97
CA MET A 191 7.60 -3.05 -5.20
C MET A 191 8.53 -4.18 -4.75
N SER A 192 8.34 -4.68 -3.54
CA SER A 192 9.06 -5.84 -3.02
C SER A 192 8.09 -6.82 -2.38
N GLY A 193 8.16 -8.10 -2.78
CA GLY A 193 7.39 -9.19 -2.18
C GLY A 193 8.33 -10.13 -1.44
N TYR A 194 8.06 -10.36 -0.16
CA TYR A 194 8.82 -11.27 0.70
C TYR A 194 7.88 -12.21 1.44
N SER A 195 8.25 -13.49 1.53
CA SER A 195 7.53 -14.50 2.29
C SER A 195 8.50 -15.47 2.95
N ASP A 196 8.31 -15.72 4.23
CA ASP A 196 9.14 -16.67 5.00
C ASP A 196 8.85 -18.13 4.62
N TYR A 197 7.60 -18.45 4.27
CA TYR A 197 7.15 -19.84 4.09
C TYR A 197 6.38 -20.09 2.79
N GLY A 198 6.24 -19.12 1.92
CA GLY A 198 5.43 -19.24 0.71
C GLY A 198 5.99 -18.47 -0.48
N THR A 199 5.12 -18.05 -1.36
CA THR A 199 5.46 -17.28 -2.56
C THR A 199 5.51 -15.78 -2.24
N GLY A 200 6.63 -15.13 -2.49
CA GLY A 200 6.78 -13.69 -2.27
C GLY A 200 5.96 -12.85 -3.23
N VAL A 201 5.89 -13.23 -4.51
CA VAL A 201 5.06 -12.59 -5.55
C VAL A 201 4.37 -13.65 -6.37
N PHE A 202 3.05 -13.53 -6.52
CA PHE A 202 2.23 -14.39 -7.35
C PHE A 202 1.50 -13.55 -8.40
N GLY A 203 1.75 -13.81 -9.68
CA GLY A 203 1.09 -13.14 -10.79
C GLY A 203 0.22 -14.12 -11.58
N LEU A 204 -1.05 -13.78 -11.78
CA LEU A 204 -2.02 -14.60 -12.51
C LEU A 204 -2.82 -13.75 -13.49
N SER A 205 -2.97 -14.24 -14.72
CA SER A 205 -3.85 -13.68 -15.73
C SER A 205 -4.82 -14.75 -16.23
N TYR A 206 -6.09 -14.41 -16.33
CA TYR A 206 -7.12 -15.25 -16.94
C TYR A 206 -7.42 -14.88 -18.40
N THR A 207 -6.88 -13.76 -18.86
CA THR A 207 -7.15 -13.25 -20.20
C THR A 207 -6.14 -13.81 -21.20
N SER A 208 -6.64 -14.30 -22.33
CA SER A 208 -5.81 -14.80 -23.43
C SER A 208 -4.86 -13.70 -23.94
N GLY A 209 -3.60 -14.07 -24.14
CA GLY A 209 -2.56 -13.16 -24.63
C GLY A 209 -1.98 -12.20 -23.58
N GLN A 210 -2.43 -12.27 -22.32
CA GLN A 210 -1.88 -11.45 -21.23
C GLN A 210 -0.93 -12.26 -20.34
N SER A 211 0.06 -11.58 -19.76
CA SER A 211 1.06 -12.17 -18.89
C SER A 211 0.65 -12.06 -17.42
N GLY A 212 0.81 -13.14 -16.65
CA GLY A 212 0.69 -13.09 -15.20
C GLY A 212 1.78 -12.21 -14.55
N VAL A 213 3.00 -12.30 -15.07
CA VAL A 213 4.12 -11.42 -14.73
C VAL A 213 4.77 -10.94 -16.03
N PHE A 214 4.97 -9.63 -16.16
CA PHE A 214 5.67 -9.02 -17.28
C PHE A 214 6.86 -8.20 -16.77
N GLY A 215 8.08 -8.62 -17.08
CA GLY A 215 9.31 -7.92 -16.74
C GLY A 215 9.96 -7.31 -17.97
N LYS A 216 10.28 -6.02 -17.94
CA LYS A 216 10.94 -5.30 -19.03
C LYS A 216 12.01 -4.37 -18.48
N ASP A 217 13.23 -4.50 -18.98
CA ASP A 217 14.27 -3.49 -18.80
C ASP A 217 14.26 -2.53 -20.00
N MET A 218 14.29 -1.24 -19.72
CA MET A 218 14.32 -0.17 -20.73
C MET A 218 15.58 0.72 -20.60
N SER A 219 16.55 0.29 -19.76
CA SER A 219 17.79 1.05 -19.58
C SER A 219 18.65 1.00 -20.84
N SER A 220 19.34 2.09 -21.15
CA SER A 220 20.27 2.16 -22.28
C SER A 220 21.57 1.40 -22.06
N SER A 221 21.90 1.10 -20.80
CA SER A 221 23.12 0.38 -20.40
C SER A 221 22.94 -1.14 -20.32
N GLY A 222 21.71 -1.62 -20.54
CA GLY A 222 21.34 -3.02 -20.39
C GLY A 222 21.10 -3.42 -18.94
N GLY A 223 20.19 -4.37 -18.76
CA GLY A 223 19.81 -4.96 -17.48
C GLY A 223 19.04 -6.25 -17.73
N HIS A 224 18.31 -6.70 -16.73
CA HIS A 224 17.47 -7.89 -16.82
C HIS A 224 16.01 -7.52 -16.70
N GLY A 225 15.20 -7.83 -17.70
CA GLY A 225 13.74 -7.71 -17.59
C GLY A 225 13.18 -8.63 -16.51
N VAL A 226 13.69 -9.87 -16.43
CA VAL A 226 13.45 -10.82 -15.34
C VAL A 226 14.78 -11.47 -14.96
N TYR A 227 15.09 -11.51 -13.68
CA TYR A 227 16.24 -12.20 -13.13
C TYR A 227 15.81 -13.25 -12.12
N GLY A 228 16.04 -14.53 -12.41
CA GLY A 228 15.74 -15.64 -11.52
C GLY A 228 17.03 -16.28 -11.01
N SER A 229 17.15 -16.40 -9.69
CA SER A 229 18.31 -17.03 -9.04
C SER A 229 17.86 -17.92 -7.89
N SER A 230 18.55 -19.04 -7.71
CA SER A 230 18.37 -19.95 -6.58
C SER A 230 19.74 -20.43 -6.09
N ALA A 231 19.91 -20.49 -4.78
CA ALA A 231 21.17 -20.96 -4.17
C ALA A 231 21.36 -22.48 -4.35
N SER A 232 20.30 -23.26 -4.31
CA SER A 232 20.37 -24.74 -4.33
C SER A 232 19.29 -25.43 -5.19
N GLY A 233 18.38 -24.66 -5.79
CA GLY A 233 17.29 -25.18 -6.62
C GLY A 233 17.32 -24.62 -8.03
N VAL A 234 16.16 -24.54 -8.66
CA VAL A 234 15.98 -24.01 -10.01
C VAL A 234 15.77 -22.50 -9.96
N GLY A 235 16.59 -21.71 -10.63
CA GLY A 235 16.46 -20.25 -10.71
C GLY A 235 15.22 -19.81 -11.50
N VAL A 236 14.95 -20.46 -12.64
CA VAL A 236 13.76 -20.25 -13.46
C VAL A 236 13.22 -21.61 -13.91
N MET A 237 11.96 -21.89 -13.62
CA MET A 237 11.26 -23.05 -14.12
C MET A 237 10.21 -22.59 -15.14
N ALA A 238 10.25 -23.12 -16.35
CA ALA A 238 9.27 -22.91 -17.38
C ALA A 238 8.50 -24.20 -17.63
N ASP A 239 7.19 -24.18 -17.48
CA ASP A 239 6.30 -25.34 -17.69
C ASP A 239 5.09 -24.97 -18.53
N SER A 240 4.66 -25.86 -19.38
CA SER A 240 3.43 -25.74 -20.16
C SER A 240 2.84 -27.12 -20.44
N SER A 241 1.60 -27.34 -20.03
CA SER A 241 0.90 -28.62 -20.20
C SER A 241 0.54 -28.93 -21.66
N SER A 242 0.38 -27.92 -22.50
CA SER A 242 -0.12 -28.09 -23.87
C SER A 242 0.50 -27.14 -24.91
N GLY A 243 1.34 -26.22 -24.49
CA GLY A 243 1.96 -25.22 -25.36
C GLY A 243 3.49 -25.23 -25.29
N THR A 244 4.11 -24.13 -25.68
CA THR A 244 5.55 -23.93 -25.60
C THR A 244 5.93 -23.47 -24.20
N ALA A 245 6.74 -24.25 -23.49
CA ALA A 245 7.21 -23.87 -22.14
C ALA A 245 8.22 -22.71 -22.17
N LEU A 246 9.11 -22.66 -23.16
CA LEU A 246 10.10 -21.60 -23.33
C LEU A 246 10.21 -21.21 -24.80
N SER A 247 9.94 -19.96 -25.11
CA SER A 247 10.15 -19.34 -26.42
C SER A 247 11.21 -18.24 -26.28
N VAL A 248 12.26 -18.30 -27.07
CA VAL A 248 13.37 -17.35 -27.04
C VAL A 248 13.50 -16.69 -28.39
N GLN A 249 13.52 -15.35 -28.40
CA GLN A 249 13.81 -14.55 -29.57
C GLN A 249 15.10 -13.75 -29.33
N GLY A 250 16.07 -13.91 -30.22
CA GLY A 250 17.38 -13.29 -30.10
C GLY A 250 18.50 -14.27 -29.79
N ILE A 251 19.61 -13.78 -29.28
CA ILE A 251 20.80 -14.56 -29.00
C ILE A 251 20.63 -15.27 -27.64
N VAL A 252 20.90 -16.58 -27.62
CA VAL A 252 20.94 -17.38 -26.39
C VAL A 252 22.41 -17.59 -25.99
N SER A 253 22.75 -17.30 -24.73
CA SER A 253 24.07 -17.56 -24.17
C SER A 253 23.97 -18.59 -23.03
N PHE A 254 24.74 -19.63 -23.10
CA PHE A 254 24.88 -20.64 -22.06
C PHE A 254 26.28 -20.61 -21.48
N SER A 255 26.42 -20.58 -20.16
CA SER A 255 27.73 -20.61 -19.49
C SER A 255 28.47 -21.92 -19.70
N ARG A 256 27.74 -23.01 -19.98
CA ARG A 256 28.28 -24.32 -20.29
C ARG A 256 28.28 -24.56 -21.81
N SER A 257 28.87 -23.67 -22.56
CA SER A 257 29.05 -23.73 -24.00
C SER A 257 30.39 -23.08 -24.37
N GLY A 258 30.90 -23.44 -25.50
CA GLY A 258 32.17 -22.88 -25.96
C GLY A 258 32.66 -23.45 -27.27
N VAL A 259 33.88 -23.11 -27.56
CA VAL A 259 34.62 -23.59 -28.74
C VAL A 259 35.92 -24.20 -28.27
N ALA A 260 36.26 -25.38 -28.81
CA ALA A 260 37.52 -26.08 -28.58
C ALA A 260 38.18 -26.34 -29.91
N THR A 261 39.53 -26.41 -29.96
CA THR A 261 40.27 -26.62 -31.18
C THR A 261 41.04 -27.94 -31.09
N VAL A 262 40.69 -28.91 -31.91
CA VAL A 262 41.43 -30.15 -32.06
C VAL A 262 42.71 -29.86 -32.91
N PRO A 263 43.92 -30.08 -32.38
CA PRO A 263 45.16 -29.81 -33.12
C PRO A 263 45.28 -30.70 -34.38
N ALA A 264 45.96 -30.21 -35.40
CA ALA A 264 46.30 -31.00 -36.56
C ALA A 264 46.99 -32.31 -36.17
N GLY A 265 46.63 -33.40 -36.83
CA GLY A 265 47.20 -34.73 -36.54
C GLY A 265 46.64 -35.44 -35.30
N LYS A 266 45.68 -34.86 -34.57
CA LYS A 266 45.01 -35.47 -33.41
C LYS A 266 43.57 -35.86 -33.73
N VAL A 267 43.15 -37.04 -33.24
CA VAL A 267 41.76 -37.53 -33.39
C VAL A 267 40.93 -37.34 -32.12
N MET A 268 41.52 -36.79 -31.06
CA MET A 268 40.86 -36.58 -29.77
C MET A 268 41.29 -35.26 -29.13
N LEU A 269 40.38 -34.66 -28.38
CA LEU A 269 40.63 -33.49 -27.53
C LEU A 269 39.77 -33.60 -26.27
N THR A 270 40.38 -33.48 -25.09
CA THR A 270 39.64 -33.33 -23.84
C THR A 270 39.41 -31.86 -23.53
N VAL A 271 38.19 -31.54 -23.14
CA VAL A 271 37.75 -30.20 -22.74
C VAL A 271 37.30 -30.27 -21.29
N ASP A 272 37.91 -29.49 -20.43
CA ASP A 272 37.58 -29.42 -19.01
C ASP A 272 36.36 -28.50 -18.85
N VAL A 273 35.32 -28.97 -18.15
CA VAL A 273 34.08 -28.23 -17.85
C VAL A 273 33.61 -28.68 -16.48
N ASP A 274 33.64 -27.76 -15.53
CA ASP A 274 33.29 -28.03 -14.14
C ASP A 274 31.86 -28.56 -14.00
N GLY A 275 31.68 -29.54 -13.11
CA GLY A 275 30.40 -30.12 -12.77
C GLY A 275 29.79 -31.04 -13.84
N LEU A 276 30.57 -31.49 -14.87
CA LEU A 276 30.17 -32.59 -15.72
C LEU A 276 30.16 -33.90 -14.94
N THR A 277 29.26 -34.77 -15.33
CA THR A 277 29.15 -36.16 -14.87
C THR A 277 29.13 -37.10 -16.07
N THR A 278 29.23 -38.40 -15.85
CA THR A 278 29.06 -39.39 -16.91
C THR A 278 27.68 -39.45 -17.53
N SER A 279 26.69 -38.85 -16.89
CA SER A 279 25.28 -38.72 -17.37
C SER A 279 24.99 -37.40 -18.09
N SER A 280 25.95 -36.46 -18.13
CA SER A 280 25.77 -35.18 -18.84
C SER A 280 25.65 -35.40 -20.35
N LEU A 281 24.79 -34.61 -21.00
CA LEU A 281 24.62 -34.65 -22.46
C LEU A 281 25.46 -33.54 -23.09
N VAL A 282 26.47 -33.95 -23.89
CA VAL A 282 27.31 -33.00 -24.61
C VAL A 282 26.92 -32.99 -26.09
N LEU A 283 26.45 -31.84 -26.55
CA LEU A 283 26.24 -31.59 -27.97
C LEU A 283 27.47 -30.88 -28.53
N ALA A 284 28.03 -31.45 -29.60
CA ALA A 284 29.20 -30.88 -30.25
C ALA A 284 29.08 -30.95 -31.78
N THR A 285 29.68 -29.98 -32.45
CA THR A 285 29.68 -29.94 -33.91
C THR A 285 30.97 -29.31 -34.43
N VAL A 286 31.54 -29.87 -35.51
CA VAL A 286 32.66 -29.25 -36.21
C VAL A 286 32.20 -27.97 -36.91
N GLN A 287 33.05 -26.92 -36.86
CA GLN A 287 32.73 -25.61 -37.43
C GLN A 287 33.39 -25.38 -38.80
N GLN A 288 34.17 -26.32 -39.26
CA GLN A 288 34.88 -26.27 -40.55
C GLN A 288 34.68 -27.56 -41.32
N LEU A 289 34.62 -27.44 -42.63
CA LEU A 289 34.56 -28.60 -43.52
C LEU A 289 35.97 -29.12 -43.85
N GLU A 290 36.26 -30.36 -43.44
CA GLU A 290 37.45 -31.06 -43.84
C GLU A 290 37.07 -32.47 -44.35
N LYS A 291 37.54 -32.84 -45.53
CA LYS A 291 37.13 -34.07 -46.20
C LYS A 291 37.52 -35.31 -45.39
N GLY A 292 36.54 -36.11 -45.04
CA GLY A 292 36.76 -37.37 -44.31
C GLY A 292 36.90 -37.19 -42.78
N VAL A 293 36.85 -35.95 -42.27
CA VAL A 293 36.94 -35.67 -40.84
C VAL A 293 35.52 -35.26 -40.31
N HIS A 294 35.02 -36.07 -39.41
CA HIS A 294 33.72 -35.87 -38.79
C HIS A 294 33.79 -36.04 -37.28
N LEU A 295 32.88 -35.45 -36.53
CA LEU A 295 32.70 -35.75 -35.13
C LEU A 295 32.15 -37.19 -35.01
N ALA A 296 32.89 -38.06 -34.34
CA ALA A 296 32.47 -39.42 -34.05
C ALA A 296 31.70 -39.52 -32.75
N ALA A 297 32.16 -38.83 -31.70
CA ALA A 297 31.49 -38.76 -30.40
C ALA A 297 32.00 -37.57 -29.58
N ALA A 298 31.17 -37.11 -28.63
CA ALA A 298 31.58 -36.31 -27.49
C ALA A 298 31.26 -37.11 -26.21
N VAL A 299 32.25 -37.61 -25.52
CA VAL A 299 32.10 -38.58 -24.42
C VAL A 299 32.27 -37.83 -23.09
N PRO A 300 31.23 -37.72 -22.25
CA PRO A 300 31.30 -37.07 -20.96
C PRO A 300 32.06 -37.93 -19.92
N ALA A 301 32.77 -37.26 -19.05
CA ALA A 301 33.44 -37.79 -17.89
C ALA A 301 33.29 -36.81 -16.69
N PRO A 302 33.62 -37.20 -15.46
CA PRO A 302 33.61 -36.26 -14.34
C PRO A 302 34.57 -35.09 -14.59
N GLY A 303 34.02 -33.85 -14.61
CA GLY A 303 34.77 -32.61 -14.80
C GLY A 303 35.26 -32.31 -16.23
N SER A 304 34.99 -33.17 -17.23
CA SER A 304 35.44 -32.97 -18.60
C SER A 304 34.63 -33.78 -19.62
N PHE A 305 34.81 -33.50 -20.90
CA PHE A 305 34.37 -34.39 -21.98
C PHE A 305 35.49 -34.53 -23.02
N THR A 306 35.49 -35.65 -23.76
CA THR A 306 36.42 -35.88 -24.84
C THR A 306 35.71 -35.88 -26.19
N VAL A 307 36.17 -35.00 -27.09
CA VAL A 307 35.78 -34.99 -28.50
C VAL A 307 36.57 -36.10 -29.21
N HIS A 308 35.90 -36.95 -30.00
CA HIS A 308 36.48 -37.93 -30.87
C HIS A 308 36.14 -37.61 -32.32
N LEU A 309 37.13 -37.61 -33.20
CA LEU A 309 36.99 -37.44 -34.63
C LEU A 309 37.18 -38.78 -35.37
N THR A 310 36.60 -38.91 -36.55
CA THR A 310 36.71 -40.09 -37.41
C THR A 310 38.08 -40.23 -38.04
N ALA A 311 38.79 -39.12 -38.24
CA ALA A 311 40.15 -39.06 -38.76
C ALA A 311 40.90 -37.85 -38.21
N ALA A 312 42.21 -37.85 -38.26
CA ALA A 312 43.01 -36.71 -37.82
C ALA A 312 42.91 -35.57 -38.84
N PRO A 313 42.60 -34.34 -38.40
CA PRO A 313 42.55 -33.18 -39.30
C PRO A 313 43.97 -32.79 -39.75
N THR A 314 44.10 -32.26 -40.96
CA THR A 314 45.36 -31.76 -41.50
C THR A 314 45.67 -30.35 -41.01
N THR A 315 44.69 -29.60 -40.61
CA THR A 315 44.79 -28.29 -39.98
C THR A 315 44.04 -28.29 -38.67
N PRO A 316 44.28 -27.33 -37.72
CA PRO A 316 43.51 -27.23 -36.49
C PRO A 316 42.04 -27.13 -36.77
N LEU A 317 41.18 -28.00 -36.18
CA LEU A 317 39.75 -28.10 -36.40
C LEU A 317 38.97 -27.56 -35.22
N THR A 318 38.12 -26.60 -35.47
CA THR A 318 37.27 -25.97 -34.46
C THR A 318 35.98 -26.77 -34.22
N VAL A 319 35.68 -27.03 -32.95
CA VAL A 319 34.48 -27.73 -32.50
C VAL A 319 33.68 -26.81 -31.55
N ALA A 320 32.50 -26.46 -31.91
CA ALA A 320 31.58 -25.80 -30.98
C ALA A 320 30.87 -26.86 -30.13
N TRP A 321 30.60 -26.52 -28.88
CA TRP A 321 29.97 -27.46 -27.95
C TRP A 321 29.07 -26.74 -26.95
N PHE A 322 28.04 -27.46 -26.44
CA PHE A 322 27.33 -27.06 -25.27
C PHE A 322 26.81 -28.27 -24.49
N VAL A 323 26.61 -28.08 -23.17
CA VAL A 323 26.24 -29.14 -22.24
C VAL A 323 24.83 -28.93 -21.68
N ILE A 324 24.05 -30.00 -21.68
CA ILE A 324 22.77 -30.13 -21.00
C ILE A 324 22.95 -31.17 -19.88
N ASN A 325 22.54 -30.76 -18.65
CA ASN A 325 22.52 -31.70 -17.51
C ASN A 325 21.11 -31.91 -17.03
#